data_556c36c65bb1b8e4990bed2e8d1ed27c
#
_entry.id   556c36c65bb1b8e4990bed2e8d1ed27c
#
_cell.length_a   1.000
_cell.length_b   1.000
_cell.length_c   1.000
_cell.angle_alpha   90.00
_cell.angle_beta   90.00
_cell.angle_gamma   90.00
#
_symmetry.space_group_name_H-M   'P 1'
#
loop_
_entity.id
_entity.type
_entity.pdbx_description
1 polymer ?
#
loop_
_entity_poly.entity_id
_entity_poly.type
_entity_poly.pdbx_seq_one_letter_code
_entity_poly.pdbx_strand_id
1 'polypeptide(L)'
;MNFKFCYIIFCTIICFIVLSVPTFAKENSDNVIRVGSFEETYNTVNEKGERSGYGYEYLQDIAGYAGWTYKYITSDWKNCFTQLENGEIDILGGISYTDERAENMLFSDMPMGEEKYYIYTDASNKDLTAGNLDSFEGKNIGVSKDNIVEDVLNEWESKYGLHTKHINVSNTSEIMDKLSKHEIDCFVSVEESRWEESDISPVTSIGETEIYFAINPKRP
;
A
#
# COMPACT_ATOMS: atom_id res chain seq x y z
N MET A 1 34.82 54.70 -36.91
CA MET A 1 34.40 53.42 -36.39
C MET A 1 33.70 52.66 -37.52
N ASN A 2 34.32 51.58 -38.03
CA ASN A 2 33.95 50.97 -39.31
C ASN A 2 32.58 50.29 -39.27
N PHE A 3 31.65 50.66 -40.11
CA PHE A 3 30.31 50.11 -40.28
C PHE A 3 30.32 48.54 -40.40
N LYS A 4 31.37 47.96 -40.96
CA LYS A 4 31.57 46.53 -41.11
C LYS A 4 31.81 45.81 -39.74
N PHE A 5 32.41 46.50 -38.79
CA PHE A 5 32.68 45.95 -37.46
C PHE A 5 31.41 45.89 -36.59
N CYS A 6 30.52 46.86 -36.72
CA CYS A 6 29.23 46.88 -36.07
C CYS A 6 28.29 45.77 -36.58
N TYR A 7 28.33 45.45 -37.87
CA TYR A 7 27.51 44.39 -38.47
C TYR A 7 27.91 43.00 -38.01
N ILE A 8 29.23 42.75 -37.85
CA ILE A 8 29.74 41.47 -37.35
C ILE A 8 29.35 41.25 -35.87
N ILE A 9 29.43 42.29 -35.05
CA ILE A 9 29.03 42.18 -33.63
C ILE A 9 27.51 42.00 -33.50
N PHE A 10 26.70 42.63 -34.34
CA PHE A 10 25.26 42.48 -34.34
C PHE A 10 24.82 41.07 -34.79
N CYS A 11 25.46 40.50 -35.82
CA CYS A 11 25.21 39.13 -36.28
C CYS A 11 25.65 38.06 -35.23
N THR A 12 26.76 38.28 -34.51
CA THR A 12 27.20 37.34 -33.45
C THR A 12 26.27 37.36 -32.22
N ILE A 13 25.71 38.51 -31.85
CA ILE A 13 24.74 38.62 -30.76
C ILE A 13 23.42 37.94 -31.14
N ILE A 14 22.95 38.10 -32.38
CA ILE A 14 21.73 37.40 -32.84
C ILE A 14 21.93 35.88 -32.89
N CYS A 15 23.10 35.35 -33.30
CA CYS A 15 23.41 33.95 -33.26
C CYS A 15 23.43 33.38 -31.83
N PHE A 16 23.88 34.14 -30.82
CA PHE A 16 23.89 33.71 -29.43
C PHE A 16 22.48 33.70 -28.81
N ILE A 17 21.59 34.60 -29.22
CA ILE A 17 20.20 34.64 -28.71
C ILE A 17 19.37 33.49 -29.28
N VAL A 18 19.62 33.00 -30.47
CA VAL A 18 18.91 31.89 -31.11
C VAL A 18 19.31 30.53 -30.49
N LEU A 19 20.50 30.43 -29.86
CA LEU A 19 20.97 29.18 -29.18
C LEU A 19 20.47 29.02 -27.76
N SER A 20 19.77 30.02 -27.20
CA SER A 20 19.21 29.96 -25.85
C SER A 20 17.68 29.77 -25.82
N VAL A 21 17.10 29.14 -26.85
CA VAL A 21 15.72 28.65 -26.73
C VAL A 21 15.74 27.56 -25.69
N PRO A 22 15.08 27.72 -24.52
CA PRO A 22 14.92 26.63 -23.60
C PRO A 22 14.17 25.54 -24.35
N THR A 23 14.84 24.42 -24.59
CA THR A 23 14.19 23.23 -25.05
C THR A 23 13.31 22.82 -23.87
N PHE A 24 12.05 23.22 -23.87
CA PHE A 24 11.05 22.58 -23.05
C PHE A 24 11.05 21.12 -23.51
N ALA A 25 11.74 20.28 -22.79
CA ALA A 25 11.56 18.84 -22.93
C ALA A 25 10.05 18.63 -22.80
N LYS A 26 9.41 18.21 -23.88
CA LYS A 26 8.01 17.77 -23.84
C LYS A 26 8.01 16.66 -22.80
N GLU A 27 7.40 16.93 -21.66
CA GLU A 27 7.21 15.93 -20.63
C GLU A 27 6.53 14.73 -21.32
N ASN A 28 7.27 13.64 -21.41
CA ASN A 28 6.80 12.48 -22.16
C ASN A 28 5.73 11.87 -21.26
N SER A 29 4.47 12.14 -21.55
CA SER A 29 3.33 11.65 -20.74
C SER A 29 3.33 10.14 -20.58
N ASP A 30 4.08 9.43 -21.44
CA ASP A 30 4.19 7.98 -21.42
C ASP A 30 5.07 7.47 -20.25
N ASN A 31 5.90 8.33 -19.67
CA ASN A 31 6.77 7.97 -18.54
C ASN A 31 6.18 8.36 -17.17
N VAL A 32 5.00 8.95 -17.13
CA VAL A 32 4.30 9.26 -15.88
C VAL A 32 3.43 8.08 -15.49
N ILE A 33 3.77 7.44 -14.38
CA ILE A 33 3.03 6.30 -13.81
C ILE A 33 2.18 6.79 -12.64
N ARG A 34 0.90 6.47 -12.66
CA ARG A 34 -0.05 6.80 -11.60
C ARG A 34 -0.03 5.69 -10.57
N VAL A 35 0.38 6.02 -9.36
CA VAL A 35 0.52 5.08 -8.23
C VAL A 35 -0.63 5.30 -7.27
N GLY A 36 -1.39 4.24 -6.99
CA GLY A 36 -2.38 4.24 -5.92
C GLY A 36 -1.68 4.32 -4.57
N SER A 37 -2.25 5.10 -3.66
CA SER A 37 -1.72 5.29 -2.31
C SER A 37 -2.87 5.34 -1.31
N PHE A 38 -2.84 4.44 -0.35
CA PHE A 38 -3.77 4.39 0.78
C PHE A 38 -2.95 4.43 2.09
N GLU A 39 -3.62 4.47 3.21
CA GLU A 39 -2.94 4.46 4.52
C GLU A 39 -2.39 3.05 4.79
N GLU A 40 -1.07 2.94 4.74
CA GLU A 40 -0.32 1.69 4.91
C GLU A 40 1.07 1.96 5.50
N THR A 41 1.71 0.92 6.04
CA THR A 41 3.05 1.01 6.65
C THR A 41 4.17 1.14 5.61
N TYR A 42 3.94 0.62 4.41
CA TYR A 42 4.96 0.56 3.35
C TYR A 42 5.13 1.86 2.57
N ASN A 43 4.15 2.77 2.63
CA ASN A 43 4.14 4.03 1.89
C ASN A 43 3.45 5.11 2.73
N THR A 44 4.18 5.69 3.64
CA THR A 44 3.69 6.69 4.59
C THR A 44 3.85 8.11 4.05
N VAL A 45 2.99 9.02 4.50
CA VAL A 45 3.07 10.45 4.18
C VAL A 45 3.05 11.22 5.50
N ASN A 46 4.07 12.03 5.74
CA ASN A 46 4.11 12.88 6.93
C ASN A 46 3.24 14.14 6.78
N GLU A 47 3.11 14.92 7.84
CA GLU A 47 2.32 16.18 7.87
C GLU A 47 2.80 17.23 6.83
N LYS A 48 4.03 17.12 6.35
CA LYS A 48 4.60 18.01 5.31
C LYS A 48 4.35 17.51 3.89
N GLY A 49 3.72 16.33 3.75
CA GLY A 49 3.49 15.69 2.46
C GLY A 49 4.69 14.93 1.91
N GLU A 50 5.73 14.71 2.72
CA GLU A 50 6.91 13.93 2.31
C GLU A 50 6.60 12.44 2.46
N ARG A 51 6.93 11.67 1.43
CA ARG A 51 6.72 10.22 1.39
C ARG A 51 7.95 9.48 1.88
N SER A 52 7.71 8.35 2.53
CA SER A 52 8.74 7.43 3.02
C SER A 52 8.17 6.01 3.14
N GLY A 53 9.03 5.07 3.47
CA GLY A 53 8.68 3.67 3.65
C GLY A 53 9.19 2.79 2.53
N TYR A 54 9.26 1.50 2.81
CA TYR A 54 9.86 0.50 1.94
C TYR A 54 9.25 0.49 0.53
N GLY A 55 7.91 0.51 0.41
CA GLY A 55 7.24 0.50 -0.89
C GLY A 55 7.51 1.77 -1.70
N TYR A 56 7.62 2.93 -1.03
CA TYR A 56 8.00 4.17 -1.70
C TYR A 56 9.45 4.10 -2.22
N GLU A 57 10.40 3.67 -1.39
CA GLU A 57 11.81 3.58 -1.77
C GLU A 57 12.01 2.57 -2.90
N TYR A 58 11.34 1.43 -2.85
CA TYR A 58 11.37 0.42 -3.91
C TYR A 58 10.88 0.97 -5.26
N LEU A 59 9.79 1.73 -5.25
CA LEU A 59 9.31 2.41 -6.46
C LEU A 59 10.31 3.46 -6.96
N GLN A 60 10.99 4.21 -6.08
CA GLN A 60 12.01 5.17 -6.51
C GLN A 60 13.19 4.47 -7.22
N ASP A 61 13.59 3.30 -6.74
CA ASP A 61 14.63 2.51 -7.40
C ASP A 61 14.18 2.04 -8.78
N ILE A 62 12.96 1.55 -8.93
CA ILE A 62 12.37 1.20 -10.24
C ILE A 62 12.36 2.43 -11.17
N ALA A 63 11.97 3.60 -10.66
CA ALA A 63 11.96 4.83 -11.46
C ALA A 63 13.34 5.17 -12.01
N GLY A 64 14.38 4.97 -11.19
CA GLY A 64 15.76 5.20 -11.59
C GLY A 64 16.20 4.33 -12.77
N TYR A 65 15.74 3.08 -12.84
CA TYR A 65 16.03 2.16 -13.94
C TYR A 65 15.13 2.40 -15.17
N ALA A 66 13.84 2.63 -14.95
CA ALA A 66 12.86 2.71 -16.02
C ALA A 66 12.73 4.12 -16.63
N GLY A 67 13.29 5.14 -15.97
CA GLY A 67 13.12 6.54 -16.35
C GLY A 67 11.68 7.03 -16.11
N TRP A 68 11.00 6.46 -15.14
CA TRP A 68 9.63 6.81 -14.79
C TRP A 68 9.56 7.98 -13.81
N THR A 69 8.42 8.65 -13.82
CA THR A 69 8.03 9.66 -12.83
C THR A 69 6.70 9.24 -12.22
N TYR A 70 6.57 9.28 -10.91
CA TYR A 70 5.35 8.85 -10.24
C TYR A 70 4.43 10.02 -9.90
N LYS A 71 3.13 9.81 -10.18
CA LYS A 71 2.04 10.64 -9.68
C LYS A 71 1.21 9.80 -8.71
N TYR A 72 1.29 10.12 -7.42
CA TYR A 72 0.51 9.44 -6.39
C TYR A 72 -0.93 9.94 -6.37
N ILE A 73 -1.87 8.98 -6.31
CA ILE A 73 -3.31 9.22 -6.20
C ILE A 73 -3.76 8.57 -4.89
N THR A 74 -4.07 9.41 -3.89
CA THR A 74 -4.46 8.95 -2.56
C THR A 74 -5.94 8.66 -2.51
N SER A 75 -6.30 7.49 -1.99
CA SER A 75 -7.67 7.03 -1.79
C SER A 75 -7.71 6.03 -0.61
N ASP A 76 -8.87 5.48 -0.29
CA ASP A 76 -8.96 4.31 0.57
C ASP A 76 -8.63 3.02 -0.19
N TRP A 77 -8.38 1.95 0.57
CA TRP A 77 -8.04 0.64 0.04
C TRP A 77 -8.99 0.17 -1.08
N LYS A 78 -10.29 0.16 -0.81
CA LYS A 78 -11.30 -0.34 -1.75
C LYS A 78 -11.36 0.48 -3.04
N ASN A 79 -11.28 1.80 -2.92
CA ASN A 79 -11.28 2.68 -4.07
C ASN A 79 -10.01 2.54 -4.91
N CYS A 80 -8.83 2.28 -4.29
CA CYS A 80 -7.60 2.02 -5.04
C CYS A 80 -7.75 0.80 -5.97
N PHE A 81 -8.39 -0.28 -5.53
CA PHE A 81 -8.69 -1.44 -6.40
C PHE A 81 -9.56 -1.05 -7.59
N THR A 82 -10.69 -0.38 -7.33
CA THR A 82 -11.59 0.09 -8.38
C THR A 82 -10.88 1.00 -9.38
N GLN A 83 -10.03 1.89 -8.91
CA GLN A 83 -9.23 2.80 -9.74
C GLN A 83 -8.21 2.04 -10.59
N LEU A 84 -7.60 0.98 -10.06
CA LEU A 84 -6.67 0.13 -10.82
C LEU A 84 -7.41 -0.60 -11.94
N GLU A 85 -8.52 -1.24 -11.66
CA GLU A 85 -9.34 -1.95 -12.65
C GLU A 85 -9.87 -1.02 -13.75
N ASN A 86 -10.30 0.18 -13.37
CA ASN A 86 -10.78 1.20 -14.32
C ASN A 86 -9.66 1.87 -15.12
N GLY A 87 -8.41 1.73 -14.70
CA GLY A 87 -7.26 2.38 -15.34
C GLY A 87 -7.08 3.84 -14.94
N GLU A 88 -7.57 4.24 -13.79
CA GLU A 88 -7.35 5.56 -13.21
C GLU A 88 -5.99 5.63 -12.50
N ILE A 89 -5.49 4.50 -12.00
CA ILE A 89 -4.11 4.27 -11.55
C ILE A 89 -3.47 3.15 -12.36
N ASP A 90 -2.15 3.12 -12.40
CA ASP A 90 -1.37 2.17 -13.19
C ASP A 90 -0.75 1.07 -12.32
N ILE A 91 -0.35 1.41 -11.09
CA ILE A 91 0.30 0.50 -10.14
C ILE A 91 -0.30 0.71 -8.74
N LEU A 92 -0.46 -0.39 -8.02
CA LEU A 92 -0.83 -0.45 -6.60
C LEU A 92 0.09 -1.45 -5.89
N GLY A 93 0.79 -1.02 -4.84
CA GLY A 93 1.67 -1.88 -4.04
C GLY A 93 0.96 -2.50 -2.85
N GLY A 94 1.62 -3.49 -2.21
CA GLY A 94 1.12 -4.13 -0.98
C GLY A 94 -0.08 -5.06 -1.20
N ILE A 95 -0.18 -5.69 -2.38
CA ILE A 95 -1.35 -6.50 -2.75
C ILE A 95 -1.00 -7.98 -2.67
N SER A 96 -1.66 -8.73 -1.79
CA SER A 96 -1.58 -10.18 -1.77
C SER A 96 -2.20 -10.76 -3.05
N TYR A 97 -1.53 -11.74 -3.65
CA TYR A 97 -2.05 -12.45 -4.82
C TYR A 97 -3.27 -13.29 -4.43
N THR A 98 -4.31 -13.25 -5.26
CA THR A 98 -5.39 -14.24 -5.29
C THR A 98 -5.78 -14.50 -6.74
N ASP A 99 -6.30 -15.71 -7.03
CA ASP A 99 -6.76 -16.07 -8.37
C ASP A 99 -7.87 -15.11 -8.84
N GLU A 100 -8.78 -14.71 -7.94
CA GLU A 100 -9.84 -13.75 -8.23
C GLU A 100 -9.30 -12.38 -8.65
N ARG A 101 -8.29 -11.88 -7.94
CA ARG A 101 -7.64 -10.60 -8.29
C ARG A 101 -6.91 -10.68 -9.62
N ALA A 102 -6.27 -11.83 -9.90
CA ALA A 102 -5.52 -12.06 -11.13
C ALA A 102 -6.42 -12.10 -12.39
N GLU A 103 -7.74 -12.26 -12.25
CA GLU A 103 -8.68 -12.11 -13.36
C GLU A 103 -8.77 -10.68 -13.89
N ASN A 104 -8.53 -9.67 -13.02
CA ASN A 104 -8.77 -8.27 -13.32
C ASN A 104 -7.50 -7.38 -13.31
N MET A 105 -6.37 -7.90 -12.81
CA MET A 105 -5.09 -7.17 -12.74
C MET A 105 -3.91 -8.09 -12.99
N LEU A 106 -2.78 -7.51 -13.38
CA LEU A 106 -1.51 -8.21 -13.48
C LEU A 106 -0.75 -8.05 -12.16
N PHE A 107 0.15 -8.99 -11.88
CA PHE A 107 1.02 -8.95 -10.71
C PHE A 107 2.49 -8.93 -11.16
N SER A 108 3.35 -8.32 -10.38
CA SER A 108 4.80 -8.43 -10.58
C SER A 108 5.24 -9.89 -10.45
N ASP A 109 6.25 -10.31 -11.21
CA ASP A 109 6.78 -11.68 -11.17
C ASP A 109 7.39 -12.04 -9.80
N MET A 110 7.90 -11.02 -9.09
CA MET A 110 8.52 -11.18 -7.78
C MET A 110 7.69 -10.45 -6.73
N PRO A 111 7.54 -11.00 -5.52
CA PRO A 111 6.92 -10.30 -4.42
C PRO A 111 7.76 -9.06 -4.04
N MET A 112 7.09 -8.00 -3.62
CA MET A 112 7.75 -6.84 -3.04
C MET A 112 8.11 -7.03 -1.56
N GLY A 113 7.47 -8.01 -0.89
CA GLY A 113 7.70 -8.33 0.49
C GLY A 113 6.71 -9.37 1.02
N GLU A 114 6.66 -9.51 2.33
CA GLU A 114 5.74 -10.38 3.05
C GLU A 114 4.95 -9.57 4.07
N GLU A 115 3.72 -9.93 4.28
CA GLU A 115 2.82 -9.34 5.25
C GLU A 115 2.43 -10.41 6.27
N LYS A 116 2.64 -10.12 7.57
CA LYS A 116 2.32 -11.03 8.66
C LYS A 116 1.03 -10.62 9.34
N TYR A 117 0.23 -11.61 9.67
CA TYR A 117 -1.07 -11.43 10.32
C TYR A 117 -1.02 -11.89 11.76
N TYR A 118 -1.60 -11.08 12.64
CA TYR A 118 -1.68 -11.36 14.07
C TYR A 118 -3.12 -11.21 14.55
N ILE A 119 -3.44 -11.96 15.58
CA ILE A 119 -4.59 -11.65 16.44
C ILE A 119 -4.14 -10.65 17.49
N TYR A 120 -4.86 -9.54 17.55
CA TYR A 120 -4.66 -8.45 18.51
C TYR A 120 -5.83 -8.38 19.48
N THR A 121 -5.55 -7.94 20.71
CA THR A 121 -6.58 -7.69 21.73
C THR A 121 -6.18 -6.51 22.61
N ASP A 122 -7.10 -6.04 23.45
CA ASP A 122 -6.80 -5.10 24.52
C ASP A 122 -5.71 -5.68 25.44
N ALA A 123 -4.68 -4.92 25.77
CA ALA A 123 -3.54 -5.35 26.57
C ALA A 123 -3.94 -5.80 28.02
N SER A 124 -5.12 -5.37 28.48
CA SER A 124 -5.69 -5.81 29.76
C SER A 124 -6.37 -7.18 29.69
N ASN A 125 -6.72 -7.66 28.48
CA ASN A 125 -7.31 -8.97 28.28
C ASN A 125 -6.25 -10.06 28.53
N LYS A 126 -6.42 -10.83 29.62
CA LYS A 126 -5.53 -11.93 30.00
C LYS A 126 -6.11 -13.32 29.69
N ASP A 127 -7.31 -13.36 29.13
CA ASP A 127 -7.99 -14.60 28.78
C ASP A 127 -7.44 -15.22 27.51
N LEU A 128 -6.90 -14.38 26.59
CA LEU A 128 -6.28 -14.82 25.35
C LEU A 128 -4.76 -14.90 25.50
N THR A 129 -4.19 -16.06 25.20
CA THR A 129 -2.74 -16.27 25.29
C THR A 129 -2.21 -17.13 24.14
N ALA A 130 -1.06 -16.76 23.58
CA ALA A 130 -0.40 -17.50 22.50
C ALA A 130 -0.08 -18.97 22.85
N GLY A 131 0.19 -19.24 24.13
CA GLY A 131 0.52 -20.57 24.60
C GLY A 131 -0.69 -21.49 24.85
N ASN A 132 -1.91 -20.96 24.73
CA ASN A 132 -3.16 -21.72 24.95
C ASN A 132 -4.14 -21.42 23.80
N LEU A 133 -4.07 -22.19 22.74
CA LEU A 133 -4.93 -22.03 21.58
C LEU A 133 -6.42 -22.27 21.91
N ASP A 134 -6.72 -23.12 22.87
CA ASP A 134 -8.11 -23.36 23.33
C ASP A 134 -8.76 -22.08 23.89
N SER A 135 -7.96 -21.06 24.25
CA SER A 135 -8.49 -19.78 24.72
C SER A 135 -9.24 -19.00 23.63
N PHE A 136 -9.04 -19.35 22.36
CA PHE A 136 -9.73 -18.75 21.23
C PHE A 136 -11.05 -19.43 20.87
N GLU A 137 -11.30 -20.64 21.38
CA GLU A 137 -12.51 -21.39 21.05
C GLU A 137 -13.78 -20.62 21.40
N GLY A 138 -14.67 -20.44 20.40
CA GLY A 138 -15.93 -19.73 20.53
C GLY A 138 -15.82 -18.20 20.65
N LYS A 139 -14.64 -17.61 20.59
CA LYS A 139 -14.41 -16.16 20.70
C LYS A 139 -14.95 -15.41 19.50
N ASN A 140 -15.38 -14.16 19.75
CA ASN A 140 -15.77 -13.23 18.72
C ASN A 140 -14.52 -12.53 18.17
N ILE A 141 -14.13 -12.82 16.93
CA ILE A 141 -12.95 -12.24 16.28
C ILE A 141 -13.40 -11.21 15.23
N GLY A 142 -12.96 -9.97 15.39
CA GLY A 142 -13.13 -8.93 14.40
C GLY A 142 -12.29 -9.23 13.16
N VAL A 143 -12.90 -9.31 11.99
CA VAL A 143 -12.23 -9.60 10.73
C VAL A 143 -12.78 -8.73 9.61
N SER A 144 -11.92 -8.21 8.75
CA SER A 144 -12.35 -7.49 7.55
C SER A 144 -12.77 -8.51 6.49
N LYS A 145 -14.06 -8.49 6.13
CA LYS A 145 -14.60 -9.34 5.05
C LYS A 145 -14.14 -8.85 3.68
N ASP A 146 -14.23 -9.75 2.72
CA ASP A 146 -13.80 -9.50 1.34
C ASP A 146 -12.29 -9.16 1.25
N ASN A 147 -11.50 -9.69 2.18
CA ASN A 147 -10.07 -9.49 2.26
C ASN A 147 -9.38 -10.83 2.60
N ILE A 148 -8.13 -10.97 2.20
CA ILE A 148 -7.25 -12.12 2.49
C ILE A 148 -7.18 -12.45 4.00
N VAL A 149 -7.47 -11.47 4.86
CA VAL A 149 -7.49 -11.62 6.33
C VAL A 149 -8.43 -12.74 6.80
N GLU A 150 -9.62 -12.85 6.19
CA GLU A 150 -10.60 -13.89 6.52
C GLU A 150 -10.07 -15.28 6.09
N ASP A 151 -9.40 -15.36 4.94
CA ASP A 151 -8.82 -16.61 4.46
C ASP A 151 -7.68 -17.09 5.37
N VAL A 152 -6.80 -16.17 5.78
CA VAL A 152 -5.70 -16.47 6.72
C VAL A 152 -6.25 -16.96 8.07
N LEU A 153 -7.32 -16.34 8.57
CA LEU A 153 -7.97 -16.79 9.82
C LEU A 153 -8.58 -18.18 9.65
N ASN A 154 -9.29 -18.42 8.54
CA ASN A 154 -9.88 -19.73 8.25
C ASN A 154 -8.82 -20.85 8.16
N GLU A 155 -7.68 -20.58 7.52
CA GLU A 155 -6.56 -21.52 7.44
C GLU A 155 -5.98 -21.82 8.82
N TRP A 156 -5.78 -20.79 9.65
CA TRP A 156 -5.29 -20.95 11.02
C TRP A 156 -6.26 -21.76 11.87
N GLU A 157 -7.55 -21.47 11.81
CA GLU A 157 -8.60 -22.25 12.52
C GLU A 157 -8.61 -23.72 12.08
N SER A 158 -8.58 -23.94 10.77
CA SER A 158 -8.54 -25.31 10.21
C SER A 158 -7.32 -26.09 10.68
N LYS A 159 -6.15 -25.45 10.70
CA LYS A 159 -4.88 -26.05 11.13
C LYS A 159 -4.90 -26.53 12.58
N TYR A 160 -5.58 -25.79 13.44
CA TYR A 160 -5.60 -26.07 14.88
C TYR A 160 -6.93 -26.65 15.39
N GLY A 161 -7.92 -26.83 14.51
CA GLY A 161 -9.24 -27.36 14.84
C GLY A 161 -10.06 -26.43 15.73
N LEU A 162 -9.91 -25.13 15.55
CA LEU A 162 -10.61 -24.09 16.31
C LEU A 162 -11.89 -23.64 15.57
N HIS A 163 -12.87 -23.18 16.36
CA HIS A 163 -14.12 -22.63 15.83
C HIS A 163 -14.38 -21.28 16.52
N THR A 164 -14.10 -20.20 15.83
CA THR A 164 -14.38 -18.85 16.32
C THR A 164 -15.62 -18.25 15.65
N LYS A 165 -16.01 -17.05 16.05
CA LYS A 165 -17.12 -16.31 15.44
C LYS A 165 -16.55 -15.07 14.75
N HIS A 166 -16.66 -15.03 13.44
CA HIS A 166 -16.19 -13.92 12.65
C HIS A 166 -17.19 -12.76 12.68
N ILE A 167 -16.77 -11.64 13.22
CA ILE A 167 -17.55 -10.39 13.30
C ILE A 167 -16.96 -9.41 12.29
N ASN A 168 -17.75 -9.01 11.29
CA ASN A 168 -17.29 -8.07 10.30
C ASN A 168 -16.95 -6.72 10.91
N VAL A 169 -15.79 -6.18 10.54
CA VAL A 169 -15.29 -4.85 10.88
C VAL A 169 -14.73 -4.18 9.64
N SER A 170 -14.99 -2.88 9.48
CA SER A 170 -14.66 -2.16 8.23
C SER A 170 -13.48 -1.19 8.38
N ASN A 171 -13.13 -0.80 9.61
CA ASN A 171 -12.07 0.17 9.88
C ASN A 171 -11.64 0.14 11.35
N THR A 172 -10.51 0.80 11.63
CA THR A 172 -9.93 0.88 12.98
C THR A 172 -10.89 1.43 14.03
N SER A 173 -11.67 2.46 13.69
CA SER A 173 -12.63 3.07 14.64
C SER A 173 -13.72 2.09 15.06
N GLU A 174 -14.23 1.28 14.13
CA GLU A 174 -15.22 0.24 14.41
C GLU A 174 -14.63 -0.89 15.25
N ILE A 175 -13.37 -1.30 14.96
CA ILE A 175 -12.64 -2.28 15.76
C ILE A 175 -12.55 -1.83 17.22
N MET A 176 -12.09 -0.59 17.45
CA MET A 176 -11.91 -0.04 18.79
C MET A 176 -13.24 0.10 19.53
N ASP A 177 -14.29 0.54 18.84
CA ASP A 177 -15.65 0.65 19.42
C ASP A 177 -16.18 -0.72 19.86
N LYS A 178 -16.11 -1.72 18.97
CA LYS A 178 -16.58 -3.09 19.27
C LYS A 178 -15.76 -3.77 20.38
N LEU A 179 -14.43 -3.55 20.39
CA LEU A 179 -13.56 -4.08 21.40
C LEU A 179 -13.90 -3.50 22.79
N SER A 180 -14.08 -2.16 22.86
CA SER A 180 -14.46 -1.47 24.10
C SER A 180 -15.84 -1.87 24.65
N LYS A 181 -16.76 -2.29 23.77
CA LYS A 181 -18.10 -2.80 24.12
C LYS A 181 -18.13 -4.30 24.37
N HIS A 182 -17.00 -4.98 24.25
CA HIS A 182 -16.91 -6.45 24.33
C HIS A 182 -17.80 -7.18 23.30
N GLU A 183 -18.09 -6.54 22.16
CA GLU A 183 -18.78 -7.16 21.03
C GLU A 183 -17.82 -8.08 20.24
N ILE A 184 -16.51 -7.77 20.28
CA ILE A 184 -15.41 -8.64 19.86
C ILE A 184 -14.43 -8.83 21.01
N ASP A 185 -13.83 -10.02 21.09
CA ASP A 185 -12.80 -10.36 22.09
C ASP A 185 -11.40 -9.98 21.61
N CYS A 186 -11.20 -10.03 20.30
CA CYS A 186 -9.96 -9.73 19.59
C CYS A 186 -10.25 -9.46 18.12
N PHE A 187 -9.22 -9.10 17.36
CA PHE A 187 -9.33 -8.86 15.92
C PHE A 187 -8.07 -9.27 15.18
N VAL A 188 -8.19 -9.51 13.88
CA VAL A 188 -7.04 -9.79 13.01
C VAL A 188 -6.60 -8.50 12.32
N SER A 189 -5.29 -8.25 12.34
CA SER A 189 -4.65 -7.20 11.56
C SER A 189 -3.26 -7.63 11.12
N VAL A 190 -2.70 -6.92 10.15
CA VAL A 190 -1.30 -7.04 9.78
C VAL A 190 -0.39 -6.49 10.88
N GLU A 191 0.88 -6.86 10.83
CA GLU A 191 1.91 -6.29 11.71
C GLU A 191 2.07 -4.80 11.41
N GLU A 192 1.65 -3.94 12.34
CA GLU A 192 1.66 -2.50 12.17
C GLU A 192 2.13 -1.76 13.41
N SER A 193 2.99 -0.76 13.21
CA SER A 193 3.51 0.11 14.27
C SER A 193 2.43 0.96 14.95
N ARG A 194 1.26 1.17 14.30
CA ARG A 194 0.14 1.94 14.90
C ARG A 194 -0.36 1.36 16.22
N TRP A 195 -0.15 0.07 16.46
CA TRP A 195 -0.57 -0.58 17.70
C TRP A 195 0.43 -0.41 18.84
N GLU A 196 1.70 -0.04 18.57
CA GLU A 196 2.76 0.07 19.57
C GLU A 196 2.50 1.19 20.61
N GLU A 197 1.81 2.25 20.21
CA GLU A 197 1.46 3.39 21.07
C GLU A 197 0.04 3.29 21.67
N SER A 198 -0.63 2.16 21.50
CA SER A 198 -2.00 1.93 21.96
C SER A 198 -2.05 0.88 23.07
N ASP A 199 -3.20 0.76 23.76
CA ASP A 199 -3.47 -0.33 24.69
C ASP A 199 -3.81 -1.65 23.97
N ILE A 200 -3.36 -1.82 22.73
CA ILE A 200 -3.54 -3.02 21.91
C ILE A 200 -2.24 -3.82 21.88
N SER A 201 -2.35 -5.13 22.00
CA SER A 201 -1.19 -6.03 21.98
C SER A 201 -1.44 -7.20 21.05
N PRO A 202 -0.41 -7.66 20.31
CA PRO A 202 -0.48 -8.90 19.56
C PRO A 202 -0.51 -10.08 20.53
N VAL A 203 -1.39 -11.05 20.26
CA VAL A 203 -1.49 -12.30 21.04
C VAL A 203 -0.71 -13.41 20.36
N THR A 204 -0.97 -13.65 19.09
CA THR A 204 -0.32 -14.71 18.30
C THR A 204 -0.31 -14.37 16.82
N SER A 205 0.75 -14.81 16.13
CA SER A 205 0.76 -14.80 14.65
C SER A 205 -0.12 -15.94 14.14
N ILE A 206 -0.87 -15.67 13.07
CA ILE A 206 -1.79 -16.64 12.46
C ILE A 206 -1.42 -17.00 11.02
N GLY A 207 -0.52 -16.28 10.40
CA GLY A 207 -0.06 -16.54 9.04
C GLY A 207 0.74 -15.40 8.45
N GLU A 208 1.18 -15.61 7.24
CA GLU A 208 1.87 -14.61 6.41
C GLU A 208 1.50 -14.83 4.95
N THR A 209 1.52 -13.75 4.15
CA THR A 209 1.32 -13.80 2.70
C THR A 209 2.36 -12.95 1.99
N GLU A 210 2.77 -13.39 0.80
CA GLU A 210 3.55 -12.53 -0.08
C GLU A 210 2.68 -11.39 -0.62
N ILE A 211 3.27 -10.20 -0.71
CA ILE A 211 2.64 -9.03 -1.31
C ILE A 211 3.38 -8.58 -2.55
N TYR A 212 2.66 -8.05 -3.51
CA TYR A 212 3.10 -7.74 -4.86
C TYR A 212 2.73 -6.33 -5.26
N PHE A 213 3.29 -5.87 -6.38
CA PHE A 213 2.70 -4.79 -7.14
C PHE A 213 1.61 -5.34 -8.06
N ALA A 214 0.40 -4.81 -7.91
CA ALA A 214 -0.68 -5.03 -8.86
C ALA A 214 -0.63 -3.93 -9.94
N ILE A 215 -0.81 -4.33 -11.20
CA ILE A 215 -0.60 -3.51 -12.39
C ILE A 215 -1.87 -3.52 -13.23
N ASN A 216 -2.25 -2.35 -13.73
CA ASN A 216 -3.37 -2.22 -14.64
C ASN A 216 -3.11 -2.98 -15.96
N PRO A 217 -3.92 -3.99 -16.31
CA PRO A 217 -3.70 -4.80 -17.52
C PRO A 217 -3.83 -4.02 -18.82
N LYS A 218 -4.46 -2.83 -18.80
CA LYS A 218 -4.60 -1.97 -19.99
C LYS A 218 -3.36 -1.11 -20.24
N ARG A 219 -2.40 -1.13 -19.32
CA ARG A 219 -1.14 -0.40 -19.41
C ARG A 219 -0.01 -1.22 -18.75
N PRO A 220 0.30 -2.40 -19.32
CA PRO A 220 1.31 -3.31 -18.78
C PRO A 220 2.75 -2.77 -18.94
#